data_5153f58f3bbd0c514bd20f20b9860179
#
_entry.id   5153f58f3bbd0c514bd20f20b9860179
#
_cell.length_a   1.000
_cell.length_b   1.000
_cell.length_c   1.000
_cell.angle_alpha   90.00
_cell.angle_beta   90.00
_cell.angle_gamma   90.00
#
_symmetry.space_group_name_H-M   'P 1'
#
loop_
_entity.id
_entity.type
_entity.pdbx_description
1 polymer ?
#
loop_
_entity_poly.entity_id
_entity_poly.type
_entity_poly.pdbx_seq_one_letter_code
_entity_poly.pdbx_strand_id
1 'polypeptide(L)'
;MKKDIAFLAIGQAGGNIGKLFEALRFKVLYVNTSMEDLSTLADAKHVYHITDGEGAARDRDRAKELVAADILDLRYEITKTFTEEFIFVIFSAGGGTGSGAGPMMIAYLSELFPDSVICGITILPAARESIKARYNAFECFIELEKLNAGSLFVIDNNGKPDKFALNETFVSLFMNMLKMTGYTDERGNIDVKELKEVLSATGTALISVLPSGQSSTPRLIDSLKNGIFARLEEDHNVQYMALSMASEINTDAFMSVMGTPEDIFQGYNPDATICVMSGLTIPYKKLDEIKALVSEEQDTISKVRDIPKPSLLQNSIELKLRKKAEKPKSLKSPDEIISLFRRQQ
;
A
#
# COMPACT_ATOMS: atom_id res chain seq x y z
N MET A 1 2.75 20.30 -8.59
CA MET A 1 2.60 19.10 -7.76
C MET A 1 3.32 17.85 -8.29
N LYS A 2 3.20 17.45 -9.57
CA LYS A 2 3.85 16.22 -10.09
C LYS A 2 5.36 16.14 -9.81
N LYS A 3 6.09 17.24 -9.94
CA LYS A 3 7.54 17.35 -9.69
C LYS A 3 7.93 17.18 -8.21
N ASP A 4 6.97 17.26 -7.31
CA ASP A 4 7.16 17.19 -5.86
C ASP A 4 6.90 15.77 -5.33
N ILE A 5 6.68 14.78 -6.24
CA ILE A 5 6.31 13.40 -5.92
C ILE A 5 7.30 12.41 -6.50
N ALA A 6 7.76 11.48 -5.68
CA ALA A 6 8.58 10.33 -6.07
C ALA A 6 8.02 9.03 -5.47
N PHE A 7 8.49 7.89 -6.00
CA PHE A 7 8.01 6.57 -5.61
C PHE A 7 9.16 5.63 -5.25
N LEU A 8 9.03 4.94 -4.12
CA LEU A 8 9.84 3.79 -3.75
C LEU A 8 9.03 2.52 -3.99
N ALA A 9 9.34 1.78 -5.04
CA ALA A 9 8.61 0.59 -5.46
C ALA A 9 9.28 -0.69 -4.93
N ILE A 10 8.64 -1.40 -3.98
CA ILE A 10 9.23 -2.54 -3.27
C ILE A 10 8.58 -3.85 -3.70
N GLY A 11 9.42 -4.80 -4.13
CA GLY A 11 9.02 -6.12 -4.59
C GLY A 11 8.30 -6.08 -5.94
N GLN A 12 7.89 -7.26 -6.43
CA GLN A 12 7.28 -7.40 -7.75
C GLN A 12 6.01 -6.56 -7.95
N ALA A 13 5.08 -6.57 -6.98
CA ALA A 13 3.83 -5.83 -7.12
C ALA A 13 4.07 -4.30 -7.07
N GLY A 14 4.99 -3.83 -6.21
CA GLY A 14 5.43 -2.43 -6.20
C GLY A 14 6.04 -2.04 -7.54
N GLY A 15 6.92 -2.90 -8.09
CA GLY A 15 7.53 -2.71 -9.40
C GLY A 15 6.50 -2.57 -10.54
N ASN A 16 5.44 -3.37 -10.55
CA ASN A 16 4.39 -3.31 -11.56
C ASN A 16 3.64 -1.97 -11.58
N ILE A 17 3.34 -1.39 -10.41
CA ILE A 17 2.73 -0.06 -10.32
C ILE A 17 3.77 1.02 -10.60
N GLY A 18 4.99 0.87 -10.09
CA GLY A 18 6.09 1.80 -10.31
C GLY A 18 6.36 2.04 -11.80
N LYS A 19 6.34 0.98 -12.63
CA LYS A 19 6.47 1.09 -14.11
C LYS A 19 5.47 2.04 -14.73
N LEU A 20 4.22 2.00 -14.27
CA LEU A 20 3.17 2.88 -14.79
C LEU A 20 3.46 4.35 -14.43
N PHE A 21 3.95 4.61 -13.21
CA PHE A 21 4.35 5.95 -12.82
C PHE A 21 5.62 6.42 -13.53
N GLU A 22 6.62 5.55 -13.73
CA GLU A 22 7.84 5.90 -14.47
C GLU A 22 7.52 6.22 -15.95
N ALA A 23 6.62 5.47 -16.58
CA ALA A 23 6.13 5.77 -17.94
C ALA A 23 5.46 7.16 -18.01
N LEU A 24 4.85 7.61 -16.94
CA LEU A 24 4.33 8.96 -16.77
C LEU A 24 5.40 9.99 -16.34
N ARG A 25 6.69 9.63 -16.36
CA ARG A 25 7.83 10.48 -16.03
C ARG A 25 7.88 10.94 -14.56
N PHE A 26 7.41 10.13 -13.63
CA PHE A 26 7.76 10.27 -12.23
C PHE A 26 9.12 9.63 -11.95
N LYS A 27 9.75 10.06 -10.87
CA LYS A 27 10.96 9.44 -10.34
C LYS A 27 10.54 8.19 -9.55
N VAL A 28 11.13 7.04 -9.88
CA VAL A 28 10.86 5.77 -9.21
C VAL A 28 12.18 5.09 -8.90
N LEU A 29 12.37 4.66 -7.65
CA LEU A 29 13.42 3.73 -7.24
C LEU A 29 12.80 2.36 -6.99
N TYR A 30 13.28 1.36 -7.70
CA TYR A 30 12.83 -0.03 -7.54
C TYR A 30 13.75 -0.78 -6.61
N VAL A 31 13.18 -1.43 -5.60
CA VAL A 31 13.93 -2.21 -4.60
C VAL A 31 13.33 -3.62 -4.51
N ASN A 32 14.16 -4.64 -4.67
CA ASN A 32 13.71 -6.02 -4.54
C ASN A 32 14.85 -6.93 -4.02
N THR A 33 14.46 -8.02 -3.36
CA THR A 33 15.33 -9.13 -2.97
C THR A 33 15.49 -10.18 -4.07
N SER A 34 14.74 -10.11 -5.17
CA SER A 34 14.80 -11.01 -6.33
C SER A 34 15.36 -10.28 -7.54
N MET A 35 16.48 -10.75 -8.05
CA MET A 35 17.08 -10.26 -9.28
C MET A 35 16.21 -10.61 -10.50
N GLU A 36 15.52 -11.76 -10.48
CA GLU A 36 14.61 -12.16 -11.56
C GLU A 36 13.45 -11.18 -11.70
N ASP A 37 12.85 -10.77 -10.58
CA ASP A 37 11.79 -9.76 -10.60
C ASP A 37 12.32 -8.42 -11.15
N LEU A 38 13.53 -8.00 -10.73
CA LEU A 38 14.14 -6.76 -11.21
C LEU A 38 14.49 -6.84 -12.70
N SER A 39 14.84 -7.99 -13.22
CA SER A 39 15.13 -8.18 -14.66
C SER A 39 13.93 -7.88 -15.55
N THR A 40 12.70 -7.97 -15.02
CA THR A 40 11.47 -7.58 -15.74
C THR A 40 11.33 -6.05 -15.90
N LEU A 41 12.21 -5.27 -15.26
CA LEU A 41 12.26 -3.81 -15.25
C LEU A 41 13.40 -3.28 -16.15
N ALA A 42 13.61 -3.88 -17.33
CA ALA A 42 14.78 -3.66 -18.18
C ALA A 42 15.07 -2.18 -18.54
N ASP A 43 14.03 -1.33 -18.57
CA ASP A 43 14.15 0.10 -18.93
C ASP A 43 14.13 1.04 -17.70
N ALA A 44 14.08 0.49 -16.49
CA ALA A 44 14.02 1.26 -15.24
C ALA A 44 15.33 2.04 -15.00
N LYS A 45 15.21 3.31 -14.60
CA LYS A 45 16.37 4.20 -14.42
C LYS A 45 17.10 3.99 -13.09
N HIS A 46 16.36 3.69 -12.03
CA HIS A 46 16.89 3.52 -10.68
C HIS A 46 16.43 2.19 -10.13
N VAL A 47 17.33 1.23 -10.08
CA VAL A 47 17.07 -0.13 -9.61
C VAL A 47 18.09 -0.49 -8.55
N TYR A 48 17.61 -1.04 -7.44
CA TYR A 48 18.45 -1.53 -6.37
C TYR A 48 18.09 -2.97 -6.00
N HIS A 49 19.04 -3.87 -6.12
CA HIS A 49 18.92 -5.24 -5.65
C HIS A 49 19.47 -5.33 -4.23
N ILE A 50 18.67 -5.81 -3.30
CA ILE A 50 19.11 -6.05 -1.92
C ILE A 50 20.19 -7.13 -1.92
N THR A 51 21.35 -6.82 -1.35
CA THR A 51 22.51 -7.71 -1.29
C THR A 51 22.14 -9.05 -0.65
N ASP A 52 22.69 -10.14 -1.16
CA ASP A 52 22.38 -11.52 -0.75
C ASP A 52 20.89 -11.92 -0.86
N GLY A 53 20.10 -11.14 -1.59
CA GLY A 53 18.70 -11.43 -1.87
C GLY A 53 18.53 -12.46 -2.99
N GLU A 54 17.96 -13.63 -2.69
CA GLU A 54 17.50 -14.64 -3.66
C GLU A 54 15.98 -14.74 -3.68
N GLY A 55 15.30 -13.61 -3.38
CA GLY A 55 13.86 -13.57 -3.13
C GLY A 55 13.51 -13.91 -1.68
N ALA A 56 12.35 -13.47 -1.22
CA ALA A 56 11.89 -13.69 0.16
C ALA A 56 10.94 -14.88 0.32
N ALA A 57 10.54 -15.58 -0.74
CA ALA A 57 9.63 -16.74 -0.71
C ALA A 57 8.39 -16.51 0.20
N ARG A 58 7.81 -15.31 0.21
CA ARG A 58 6.75 -14.86 1.12
C ARG A 58 7.14 -14.89 2.61
N ASP A 59 8.42 -14.86 2.93
CA ASP A 59 8.90 -14.73 4.30
C ASP A 59 9.21 -13.26 4.60
N ARG A 60 8.36 -12.64 5.44
CA ARG A 60 8.46 -11.22 5.83
C ARG A 60 9.69 -10.96 6.70
N ASP A 61 9.97 -11.87 7.63
CA ASP A 61 11.09 -11.73 8.56
C ASP A 61 12.41 -11.78 7.79
N ARG A 62 12.52 -12.71 6.85
CA ARG A 62 13.68 -12.78 5.95
C ARG A 62 13.87 -11.52 5.13
N ALA A 63 12.78 -10.94 4.60
CA ALA A 63 12.85 -9.70 3.86
C ALA A 63 13.35 -8.53 4.73
N LYS A 64 12.85 -8.42 5.97
CA LYS A 64 13.30 -7.40 6.93
C LYS A 64 14.78 -7.56 7.28
N GLU A 65 15.23 -8.80 7.55
CA GLU A 65 16.64 -9.09 7.85
C GLU A 65 17.56 -8.66 6.70
N LEU A 66 17.20 -8.99 5.46
CA LEU A 66 17.97 -8.63 4.28
C LEU A 66 18.06 -7.12 4.09
N VAL A 67 16.92 -6.42 4.17
CA VAL A 67 16.89 -4.95 4.05
C VAL A 67 17.64 -4.28 5.20
N ALA A 68 17.51 -4.78 6.43
CA ALA A 68 18.24 -4.23 7.57
C ALA A 68 19.75 -4.41 7.45
N ALA A 69 20.22 -5.54 6.91
CA ALA A 69 21.63 -5.80 6.68
C ALA A 69 22.23 -4.88 5.60
N ASP A 70 21.43 -4.52 4.61
CA ASP A 70 21.85 -3.75 3.42
C ASP A 70 21.46 -2.25 3.50
N ILE A 71 20.99 -1.80 4.66
CA ILE A 71 20.35 -0.49 4.81
C ILE A 71 21.26 0.69 4.50
N LEU A 72 22.56 0.58 4.76
CA LEU A 72 23.50 1.68 4.52
C LEU A 72 23.69 1.95 3.02
N ASP A 73 23.82 0.89 2.23
CA ASP A 73 23.96 1.00 0.78
C ASP A 73 22.63 1.42 0.14
N LEU A 74 21.51 0.86 0.61
CA LEU A 74 20.18 1.28 0.21
C LEU A 74 19.93 2.77 0.56
N ARG A 75 20.34 3.24 1.73
CA ARG A 75 20.27 4.66 2.12
C ARG A 75 20.99 5.55 1.12
N TYR A 76 22.20 5.16 0.69
CA TYR A 76 22.97 5.92 -0.28
C TYR A 76 22.19 6.09 -1.59
N GLU A 77 21.61 5.02 -2.14
CA GLU A 77 20.80 5.09 -3.35
C GLU A 77 19.50 5.90 -3.17
N ILE A 78 18.86 5.78 -2.02
CA ILE A 78 17.66 6.57 -1.66
C ILE A 78 17.98 8.06 -1.62
N THR A 79 19.02 8.46 -0.87
CA THR A 79 19.38 9.89 -0.71
C THR A 79 19.90 10.51 -2.00
N LYS A 80 20.53 9.73 -2.86
CA LYS A 80 20.95 10.13 -4.21
C LYS A 80 19.75 10.30 -5.16
N THR A 81 18.69 9.53 -4.95
CA THR A 81 17.55 9.49 -5.84
C THR A 81 16.48 10.49 -5.45
N PHE A 82 16.14 10.61 -4.17
CA PHE A 82 14.98 11.38 -3.71
C PHE A 82 15.34 12.74 -3.12
N THR A 83 14.59 13.75 -3.53
CA THR A 83 14.61 15.14 -3.03
C THR A 83 13.21 15.73 -2.99
N GLU A 84 12.19 14.88 -3.25
CA GLU A 84 10.81 15.29 -3.41
C GLU A 84 10.12 15.47 -2.05
N GLU A 85 9.14 16.35 -2.01
CA GLU A 85 8.34 16.64 -0.82
C GLU A 85 7.43 15.47 -0.42
N PHE A 86 6.97 14.68 -1.41
CA PHE A 86 6.16 13.49 -1.20
C PHE A 86 6.86 12.25 -1.74
N ILE A 87 7.06 11.26 -0.87
CA ILE A 87 7.61 9.96 -1.25
C ILE A 87 6.57 8.88 -0.96
N PHE A 88 6.09 8.22 -2.01
CA PHE A 88 5.14 7.12 -1.90
C PHE A 88 5.86 5.78 -1.92
N VAL A 89 5.68 4.99 -0.88
CA VAL A 89 6.19 3.61 -0.81
C VAL A 89 5.13 2.66 -1.35
N ILE A 90 5.44 1.96 -2.46
CA ILE A 90 4.52 1.06 -3.15
C ILE A 90 4.90 -0.39 -2.85
N PHE A 91 3.98 -1.18 -2.32
CA PHE A 91 4.23 -2.58 -1.98
C PHE A 91 2.95 -3.42 -1.89
N SER A 92 3.08 -4.74 -1.90
CA SER A 92 1.97 -5.65 -1.60
C SER A 92 2.02 -6.10 -0.14
N ALA A 93 0.92 -6.01 0.57
CA ALA A 93 0.79 -6.51 1.93
C ALA A 93 0.89 -8.05 2.02
N GLY A 94 0.57 -8.79 0.94
CA GLY A 94 0.57 -10.26 0.94
C GLY A 94 1.88 -10.92 0.48
N GLY A 95 2.82 -10.16 -0.09
CA GLY A 95 4.11 -10.67 -0.55
C GLY A 95 5.08 -10.99 0.58
N GLY A 96 6.30 -11.39 0.26
CA GLY A 96 7.42 -11.49 1.22
C GLY A 96 8.15 -10.16 1.33
N THR A 97 8.85 -9.76 0.26
CA THR A 97 9.65 -8.53 0.22
C THR A 97 8.82 -7.29 0.52
N GLY A 98 7.71 -7.10 -0.21
CA GLY A 98 6.86 -5.90 -0.05
C GLY A 98 6.24 -5.79 1.33
N SER A 99 5.63 -6.87 1.85
CA SER A 99 4.95 -6.82 3.16
C SER A 99 5.91 -6.73 4.34
N GLY A 100 7.12 -7.26 4.21
CA GLY A 100 8.16 -7.13 5.23
C GLY A 100 8.84 -5.77 5.21
N ALA A 101 9.31 -5.34 4.04
CA ALA A 101 10.07 -4.10 3.89
C ALA A 101 9.19 -2.84 3.82
N GLY A 102 7.95 -2.93 3.33
CA GLY A 102 7.08 -1.74 3.12
C GLY A 102 6.88 -0.91 4.37
N PRO A 103 6.30 -1.45 5.46
CA PRO A 103 6.13 -0.70 6.70
C PRO A 103 7.46 -0.19 7.28
N MET A 104 8.49 -1.03 7.24
CA MET A 104 9.83 -0.67 7.69
C MET A 104 10.40 0.51 6.93
N MET A 105 10.25 0.55 5.61
CA MET A 105 10.75 1.63 4.78
C MET A 105 9.94 2.92 4.95
N ILE A 106 8.63 2.84 5.16
CA ILE A 106 7.84 4.03 5.53
C ILE A 106 8.40 4.65 6.81
N ALA A 107 8.58 3.86 7.87
CA ALA A 107 9.15 4.34 9.12
C ALA A 107 10.56 4.93 8.94
N TYR A 108 11.41 4.22 8.20
CA TYR A 108 12.79 4.64 7.93
C TYR A 108 12.86 5.95 7.13
N LEU A 109 12.07 6.07 6.06
CA LEU A 109 12.03 7.29 5.24
C LEU A 109 11.49 8.49 6.02
N SER A 110 10.53 8.29 6.92
CA SER A 110 9.99 9.37 7.77
C SER A 110 11.08 9.94 8.72
N GLU A 111 12.03 9.13 9.15
CA GLU A 111 13.19 9.62 9.91
C GLU A 111 14.29 10.21 9.02
N LEU A 112 14.51 9.63 7.84
CA LEU A 112 15.55 10.06 6.91
C LEU A 112 15.22 11.39 6.22
N PHE A 113 13.95 11.66 5.96
CA PHE A 113 13.44 12.86 5.30
C PHE A 113 12.37 13.55 6.16
N PRO A 114 12.76 14.21 7.27
CA PRO A 114 11.79 14.80 8.21
C PRO A 114 10.96 15.94 7.60
N ASP A 115 11.43 16.55 6.52
CA ASP A 115 10.73 17.63 5.81
C ASP A 115 9.84 17.10 4.67
N SER A 116 9.86 15.79 4.40
CA SER A 116 9.03 15.14 3.38
C SER A 116 7.87 14.36 3.99
N VAL A 117 6.75 14.32 3.29
CA VAL A 117 5.61 13.48 3.67
C VAL A 117 5.78 12.09 3.05
N ILE A 118 5.89 11.08 3.90
CA ILE A 118 6.00 9.69 3.46
C ILE A 118 4.61 9.06 3.44
N CYS A 119 4.17 8.68 2.25
CA CYS A 119 2.87 8.07 2.01
C CYS A 119 3.00 6.59 1.64
N GLY A 120 1.90 5.85 1.67
CA GLY A 120 1.87 4.44 1.28
C GLY A 120 0.88 4.15 0.16
N ILE A 121 1.24 3.20 -0.70
CA ILE A 121 0.34 2.54 -1.65
C ILE A 121 0.51 1.05 -1.43
N THR A 122 -0.49 0.40 -0.85
CA THR A 122 -0.42 -1.04 -0.56
C THR A 122 -1.55 -1.81 -1.22
N ILE A 123 -1.28 -3.08 -1.54
CA ILE A 123 -2.22 -3.96 -2.22
C ILE A 123 -2.58 -5.11 -1.28
N LEU A 124 -3.87 -5.23 -0.94
CA LEU A 124 -4.41 -6.38 -0.21
C LEU A 124 -4.53 -7.60 -1.13
N PRO A 125 -4.20 -8.80 -0.64
CA PRO A 125 -4.41 -10.03 -1.40
C PRO A 125 -5.90 -10.35 -1.55
N ALA A 126 -6.26 -10.99 -2.67
CA ALA A 126 -7.60 -11.54 -2.83
C ALA A 126 -7.85 -12.70 -1.86
N ALA A 127 -9.10 -12.93 -1.46
CA ALA A 127 -9.50 -14.00 -0.56
C ALA A 127 -9.07 -15.41 -1.04
N ARG A 128 -8.96 -15.61 -2.36
CA ARG A 128 -8.48 -16.84 -2.99
C ARG A 128 -6.96 -17.04 -2.99
N GLU A 129 -6.19 -16.03 -2.57
CA GLU A 129 -4.74 -16.17 -2.48
C GLU A 129 -4.35 -17.07 -1.31
N SER A 130 -3.08 -17.49 -1.26
CA SER A 130 -2.61 -18.44 -0.23
C SER A 130 -2.84 -17.93 1.19
N ILE A 131 -3.01 -18.84 2.13
CA ILE A 131 -3.09 -18.54 3.57
C ILE A 131 -1.92 -17.66 4.00
N LYS A 132 -0.70 -17.96 3.53
CA LYS A 132 0.50 -17.18 3.87
C LYS A 132 0.42 -15.75 3.36
N ALA A 133 -0.15 -15.50 2.17
CA ALA A 133 -0.34 -14.15 1.66
C ALA A 133 -1.32 -13.35 2.53
N ARG A 134 -2.42 -13.97 2.92
CA ARG A 134 -3.42 -13.34 3.81
C ARG A 134 -2.87 -13.09 5.21
N TYR A 135 -2.14 -14.06 5.77
CA TYR A 135 -1.46 -13.89 7.05
C TYR A 135 -0.44 -12.74 7.00
N ASN A 136 0.38 -12.68 5.94
CA ASN A 136 1.33 -11.58 5.74
C ASN A 136 0.63 -10.22 5.68
N ALA A 137 -0.53 -10.14 5.02
CA ALA A 137 -1.28 -8.90 4.94
C ALA A 137 -1.76 -8.44 6.33
N PHE A 138 -2.31 -9.35 7.14
CA PHE A 138 -2.72 -9.04 8.49
C PHE A 138 -1.55 -8.51 9.34
N GLU A 139 -0.42 -9.21 9.36
CA GLU A 139 0.78 -8.79 10.08
C GLU A 139 1.34 -7.45 9.57
N CYS A 140 1.27 -7.23 8.26
CA CYS A 140 1.70 -5.98 7.64
C CYS A 140 0.87 -4.78 8.15
N PHE A 141 -0.44 -4.93 8.26
CA PHE A 141 -1.32 -3.88 8.75
C PHE A 141 -1.18 -3.61 10.25
N ILE A 142 -0.85 -4.61 11.08
CA ILE A 142 -0.48 -4.39 12.48
C ILE A 142 0.73 -3.45 12.62
N GLU A 143 1.66 -3.52 11.66
CA GLU A 143 2.81 -2.62 11.63
C GLU A 143 2.44 -1.24 11.09
N LEU A 144 1.67 -1.18 9.99
CA LEU A 144 1.23 0.08 9.37
C LEU A 144 0.38 0.94 10.32
N GLU A 145 -0.48 0.31 11.12
CA GLU A 145 -1.33 1.00 12.12
C GLU A 145 -0.52 1.84 13.13
N LYS A 146 0.72 1.44 13.40
CA LYS A 146 1.59 2.10 14.38
C LYS A 146 2.40 3.25 13.78
N LEU A 147 2.33 3.44 12.47
CA LEU A 147 3.13 4.44 11.78
C LEU A 147 2.38 5.77 11.74
N ASN A 148 3.09 6.84 12.04
CA ASN A 148 2.63 8.20 11.79
C ASN A 148 3.18 8.62 10.41
N ALA A 149 2.45 8.25 9.37
CA ALA A 149 2.79 8.54 7.97
C ALA A 149 1.65 9.34 7.33
N GLY A 150 1.90 9.90 6.15
CA GLY A 150 0.84 10.50 5.34
C GLY A 150 -0.16 9.46 4.81
N SER A 151 -0.96 9.85 3.85
CA SER A 151 -2.05 9.04 3.30
C SER A 151 -1.61 7.65 2.84
N LEU A 152 -2.37 6.61 3.22
CA LEU A 152 -2.19 5.23 2.81
C LEU A 152 -3.32 4.80 1.85
N PHE A 153 -3.01 4.60 0.59
CA PHE A 153 -3.94 4.04 -0.39
C PHE A 153 -3.93 2.52 -0.32
N VAL A 154 -5.08 1.92 -0.01
CA VAL A 154 -5.22 0.46 0.16
C VAL A 154 -6.03 -0.11 -0.97
N ILE A 155 -5.37 -0.68 -1.98
CA ILE A 155 -5.99 -1.32 -3.15
C ILE A 155 -6.44 -2.73 -2.77
N ASP A 156 -7.70 -3.10 -3.00
CA ASP A 156 -8.22 -4.44 -2.71
C ASP A 156 -8.30 -5.29 -3.99
N ASN A 157 -7.47 -6.32 -4.07
CA ASN A 157 -7.50 -7.30 -5.17
C ASN A 157 -8.73 -8.22 -5.13
N ASN A 158 -9.53 -8.18 -4.08
CA ASN A 158 -10.66 -9.08 -3.92
C ASN A 158 -11.76 -8.77 -4.95
N GLY A 159 -12.29 -9.81 -5.59
CA GLY A 159 -13.34 -9.67 -6.62
C GLY A 159 -12.87 -9.06 -7.95
N LYS A 160 -11.59 -8.76 -8.11
CA LYS A 160 -11.01 -8.20 -9.34
C LYS A 160 -10.17 -9.26 -10.06
N PRO A 161 -10.57 -9.73 -11.24
CA PRO A 161 -9.86 -10.80 -11.95
C PRO A 161 -8.53 -10.36 -12.56
N ASP A 162 -8.45 -9.11 -13.02
CA ASP A 162 -7.27 -8.54 -13.66
C ASP A 162 -6.57 -7.55 -12.74
N LYS A 163 -5.42 -7.98 -12.19
CA LYS A 163 -4.59 -7.16 -11.30
C LYS A 163 -3.86 -6.03 -12.05
N PHE A 164 -3.55 -6.22 -13.33
CA PHE A 164 -2.88 -5.18 -14.13
C PHE A 164 -3.85 -4.05 -14.46
N ALA A 165 -5.06 -4.37 -14.89
CA ALA A 165 -6.11 -3.38 -15.11
C ALA A 165 -6.44 -2.60 -13.82
N LEU A 166 -6.35 -3.26 -12.65
CA LEU A 166 -6.53 -2.62 -11.35
C LEU A 166 -5.42 -1.60 -11.07
N ASN A 167 -4.15 -1.95 -11.36
CA ASN A 167 -3.02 -1.05 -11.21
C ASN A 167 -3.14 0.17 -12.15
N GLU A 168 -3.53 -0.04 -13.40
CA GLU A 168 -3.77 1.04 -14.37
C GLU A 168 -4.91 1.97 -13.91
N THR A 169 -5.98 1.39 -13.37
CA THR A 169 -7.10 2.15 -12.79
C THR A 169 -6.62 3.02 -11.65
N PHE A 170 -5.83 2.47 -10.72
CA PHE A 170 -5.27 3.24 -9.61
C PHE A 170 -4.42 4.42 -10.10
N VAL A 171 -3.49 4.16 -11.03
CA VAL A 171 -2.62 5.21 -11.58
C VAL A 171 -3.45 6.29 -12.29
N SER A 172 -4.51 5.90 -13.01
CA SER A 172 -5.43 6.85 -13.63
C SER A 172 -6.16 7.72 -12.60
N LEU A 173 -6.68 7.13 -11.52
CA LEU A 173 -7.31 7.86 -10.41
C LEU A 173 -6.31 8.84 -9.77
N PHE A 174 -5.10 8.38 -9.48
CA PHE A 174 -4.03 9.21 -8.90
C PHE A 174 -3.66 10.38 -9.80
N MET A 175 -3.54 10.15 -11.10
CA MET A 175 -3.26 11.23 -12.07
C MET A 175 -4.39 12.26 -12.16
N ASN A 176 -5.65 11.83 -12.08
CA ASN A 176 -6.78 12.75 -12.05
C ASN A 176 -6.84 13.54 -10.74
N MET A 177 -6.51 12.92 -9.60
CA MET A 177 -6.34 13.65 -8.34
C MET A 177 -5.33 14.80 -8.50
N LEU A 178 -4.17 14.56 -9.09
CA LEU A 178 -3.16 15.62 -9.30
C LEU A 178 -3.64 16.73 -10.24
N LYS A 179 -4.55 16.44 -11.17
CA LYS A 179 -5.12 17.46 -12.06
C LYS A 179 -6.06 18.44 -11.37
N MET A 180 -6.61 18.09 -10.18
CA MET A 180 -7.53 18.98 -9.43
C MET A 180 -6.93 20.36 -9.23
N THR A 181 -5.63 20.44 -9.00
CA THR A 181 -4.91 21.71 -8.76
C THR A 181 -4.64 22.54 -10.02
N GLY A 182 -5.03 22.05 -11.18
CA GLY A 182 -4.86 22.73 -12.47
C GLY A 182 -6.14 23.39 -12.99
N TYR A 183 -7.27 23.18 -12.31
CA TYR A 183 -8.53 23.80 -12.70
C TYR A 183 -8.72 25.12 -11.96
N THR A 184 -9.30 26.09 -12.65
CA THR A 184 -9.68 27.41 -12.08
C THR A 184 -11.12 27.72 -12.47
N ASP A 185 -11.94 28.09 -11.49
CA ASP A 185 -13.34 28.45 -11.67
C ASP A 185 -13.71 29.58 -10.68
N GLU A 186 -14.56 30.52 -11.09
CA GLU A 186 -14.99 31.63 -10.22
C GLU A 186 -15.70 31.18 -8.95
N ARG A 187 -16.29 29.99 -8.96
CA ARG A 187 -17.02 29.38 -7.82
C ARG A 187 -16.08 28.76 -6.79
N GLY A 188 -14.82 28.49 -7.14
CA GLY A 188 -13.80 27.89 -6.29
C GLY A 188 -12.87 26.98 -7.05
N ASN A 189 -11.67 26.82 -6.51
CA ASN A 189 -10.63 25.94 -7.03
C ASN A 189 -9.90 25.28 -5.87
N ILE A 190 -9.27 24.16 -6.13
CA ILE A 190 -8.40 23.45 -5.18
C ILE A 190 -6.96 23.78 -5.56
N ASP A 191 -6.23 24.37 -4.64
CA ASP A 191 -4.82 24.70 -4.86
C ASP A 191 -3.87 23.56 -4.50
N VAL A 192 -2.58 23.74 -4.80
CA VAL A 192 -1.55 22.74 -4.52
C VAL A 192 -1.37 22.52 -3.02
N LYS A 193 -1.51 23.56 -2.20
CA LYS A 193 -1.34 23.47 -0.75
C LYS A 193 -2.45 22.68 -0.10
N GLU A 194 -3.69 22.92 -0.51
CA GLU A 194 -4.86 22.17 -0.05
C GLU A 194 -4.75 20.67 -0.38
N LEU A 195 -4.35 20.33 -1.62
CA LEU A 195 -4.16 18.92 -1.97
C LEU A 195 -2.96 18.27 -1.21
N LYS A 196 -1.92 19.04 -0.91
CA LYS A 196 -0.82 18.58 -0.05
C LYS A 196 -1.31 18.29 1.37
N GLU A 197 -2.17 19.14 1.93
CA GLU A 197 -2.80 18.95 3.23
C GLU A 197 -3.57 17.62 3.27
N VAL A 198 -4.43 17.39 2.26
CA VAL A 198 -5.17 16.13 2.10
C VAL A 198 -4.25 14.90 2.08
N LEU A 199 -3.13 14.96 1.35
CA LEU A 199 -2.19 13.84 1.27
C LEU A 199 -1.34 13.66 2.53
N SER A 200 -1.18 14.70 3.34
CA SER A 200 -0.41 14.64 4.59
C SER A 200 -1.19 13.99 5.74
N ALA A 201 -2.51 13.84 5.61
CA ALA A 201 -3.34 13.24 6.64
C ALA A 201 -2.94 11.79 6.94
N THR A 202 -2.75 11.48 8.22
CA THR A 202 -2.44 10.12 8.68
C THR A 202 -3.68 9.23 8.61
N GLY A 203 -3.57 8.07 8.00
CA GLY A 203 -4.65 7.10 7.85
C GLY A 203 -4.82 6.66 6.40
N THR A 204 -5.94 5.99 6.11
CA THR A 204 -6.20 5.57 4.72
C THR A 204 -6.80 6.69 3.88
N ALA A 205 -6.65 6.58 2.56
CA ALA A 205 -7.18 7.52 1.61
C ALA A 205 -7.86 6.83 0.43
N LEU A 206 -8.86 7.49 -0.14
CA LEU A 206 -9.64 7.03 -1.29
C LEU A 206 -9.68 8.10 -2.36
N ILE A 207 -9.75 7.67 -3.62
CA ILE A 207 -9.95 8.54 -4.77
C ILE A 207 -11.12 8.02 -5.59
N SER A 208 -12.01 8.91 -5.97
CA SER A 208 -13.06 8.64 -6.96
C SER A 208 -13.02 9.67 -8.08
N VAL A 209 -13.28 9.22 -9.30
CA VAL A 209 -13.36 10.04 -10.50
C VAL A 209 -14.58 9.64 -11.30
N LEU A 210 -15.49 10.57 -11.51
CA LEU A 210 -16.68 10.39 -12.34
C LEU A 210 -16.65 11.38 -13.51
N PRO A 211 -16.74 10.92 -14.77
CA PRO A 211 -16.90 11.80 -15.92
C PRO A 211 -18.08 12.77 -15.75
N SER A 212 -18.01 13.97 -16.31
CA SER A 212 -19.04 15.01 -16.10
C SER A 212 -20.47 14.53 -16.39
N GLY A 213 -20.71 13.77 -17.45
CA GLY A 213 -22.01 13.20 -17.80
C GLY A 213 -22.52 12.09 -16.85
N GLN A 214 -21.70 11.64 -15.91
CA GLN A 214 -22.05 10.61 -14.92
C GLN A 214 -22.01 11.11 -13.49
N SER A 215 -21.65 12.37 -13.28
CA SER A 215 -21.50 12.97 -11.96
C SER A 215 -22.83 13.15 -11.28
N SER A 216 -23.00 12.51 -10.13
CA SER A 216 -24.14 12.69 -9.22
C SER A 216 -23.77 12.21 -7.82
N THR A 217 -24.41 12.75 -6.78
CA THR A 217 -24.15 12.36 -5.39
C THR A 217 -24.26 10.85 -5.14
N PRO A 218 -25.31 10.13 -5.60
CA PRO A 218 -25.39 8.68 -5.38
C PRO A 218 -24.28 7.90 -6.07
N ARG A 219 -23.88 8.28 -7.29
CA ARG A 219 -22.80 7.61 -8.02
C ARG A 219 -21.44 7.87 -7.39
N LEU A 220 -21.22 9.07 -6.86
CA LEU A 220 -20.00 9.40 -6.15
C LEU A 220 -19.86 8.55 -4.89
N ILE A 221 -20.93 8.44 -4.10
CA ILE A 221 -20.97 7.56 -2.92
C ILE A 221 -20.70 6.10 -3.31
N ASP A 222 -21.39 5.59 -4.34
CA ASP A 222 -21.19 4.21 -4.81
C ASP A 222 -19.76 3.95 -5.26
N SER A 223 -19.14 4.86 -6.02
CA SER A 223 -17.78 4.71 -6.51
C SER A 223 -16.72 4.71 -5.40
N LEU A 224 -16.95 5.46 -4.31
CA LEU A 224 -16.09 5.45 -3.14
C LEU A 224 -16.25 4.18 -2.29
N LYS A 225 -17.49 3.69 -2.15
CA LYS A 225 -17.79 2.48 -1.36
C LYS A 225 -17.43 1.18 -2.08
N ASN A 226 -17.61 1.11 -3.39
CA ASN A 226 -17.49 -0.10 -4.21
C ASN A 226 -16.40 -0.01 -5.28
N GLY A 227 -15.48 0.95 -5.16
CA GLY A 227 -14.36 1.17 -6.06
C GLY A 227 -13.27 0.12 -5.97
N ILE A 228 -12.03 0.54 -6.19
CA ILE A 228 -10.86 -0.34 -6.16
C ILE A 228 -10.19 -0.42 -4.78
N PHE A 229 -10.56 0.45 -3.87
CA PHE A 229 -9.96 0.52 -2.55
C PHE A 229 -10.64 -0.43 -1.56
N ALA A 230 -9.96 -0.74 -0.47
CA ALA A 230 -10.56 -1.45 0.65
C ALA A 230 -11.80 -0.69 1.15
N ARG A 231 -12.83 -1.45 1.53
CA ARG A 231 -14.10 -0.84 1.99
C ARG A 231 -13.88 0.02 3.22
N LEU A 232 -14.60 1.14 3.25
CA LEU A 232 -14.70 1.99 4.42
C LEU A 232 -15.37 1.25 5.59
N GLU A 233 -14.92 1.55 6.79
CA GLU A 233 -15.63 1.19 8.02
C GLU A 233 -16.96 1.94 8.13
N GLU A 234 -17.95 1.39 8.86
CA GLU A 234 -19.22 2.09 9.08
C GLU A 234 -19.02 3.34 9.94
N ASP A 235 -18.19 3.21 10.99
CA ASP A 235 -17.80 4.29 11.89
C ASP A 235 -16.37 4.73 11.54
N HIS A 236 -16.19 5.40 10.40
CA HIS A 236 -14.89 5.88 9.97
C HIS A 236 -14.72 7.38 10.27
N ASN A 237 -13.52 7.75 10.63
CA ASN A 237 -13.11 9.15 10.68
C ASN A 237 -12.86 9.65 9.26
N VAL A 238 -13.07 10.94 9.02
CA VAL A 238 -12.66 11.63 7.79
C VAL A 238 -11.95 12.89 8.23
N GLN A 239 -10.65 13.02 7.94
CA GLN A 239 -9.95 14.23 8.30
C GLN A 239 -10.12 15.31 7.23
N TYR A 240 -9.83 14.98 5.99
CA TYR A 240 -9.95 15.92 4.88
C TYR A 240 -10.75 15.34 3.73
N MET A 241 -11.43 16.24 3.01
CA MET A 241 -12.04 15.96 1.73
C MET A 241 -11.66 17.04 0.72
N ALA A 242 -11.12 16.64 -0.44
CA ALA A 242 -11.00 17.51 -1.61
C ALA A 242 -12.03 17.07 -2.65
N LEU A 243 -12.90 17.99 -3.08
CA LEU A 243 -13.98 17.72 -4.02
C LEU A 243 -13.98 18.75 -5.17
N SER A 244 -13.52 18.34 -6.35
CA SER A 244 -13.56 19.13 -7.58
C SER A 244 -14.72 18.65 -8.45
N MET A 245 -15.70 19.51 -8.68
CA MET A 245 -17.03 19.14 -9.22
C MET A 245 -17.21 19.53 -10.67
N ALA A 246 -17.64 18.56 -11.51
CA ALA A 246 -18.08 18.82 -12.88
C ALA A 246 -19.59 19.14 -12.98
N SER A 247 -20.35 18.72 -11.99
CA SER A 247 -21.77 19.03 -11.82
C SER A 247 -22.05 19.16 -10.33
N GLU A 248 -23.19 19.74 -10.01
CA GLU A 248 -23.59 19.95 -8.64
C GLU A 248 -23.70 18.62 -7.86
N ILE A 249 -22.95 18.54 -6.76
CA ILE A 249 -23.00 17.48 -5.77
C ILE A 249 -23.67 18.03 -4.52
N ASN A 250 -24.72 17.36 -4.05
CA ASN A 250 -25.31 17.68 -2.77
C ASN A 250 -24.37 17.21 -1.65
N THR A 251 -23.55 18.15 -1.14
CA THR A 251 -22.53 17.87 -0.13
C THR A 251 -23.11 17.45 1.20
N ASP A 252 -24.29 17.97 1.60
CA ASP A 252 -24.95 17.57 2.86
C ASP A 252 -25.41 16.11 2.79
N ALA A 253 -26.07 15.72 1.68
CA ALA A 253 -26.45 14.34 1.45
C ALA A 253 -25.24 13.41 1.30
N PHE A 254 -24.15 13.90 0.72
CA PHE A 254 -22.89 13.16 0.62
C PHE A 254 -22.29 12.93 2.02
N MET A 255 -22.10 13.98 2.81
CA MET A 255 -21.52 13.91 4.15
C MET A 255 -22.37 13.10 5.14
N SER A 256 -23.69 13.10 4.99
CA SER A 256 -24.57 12.27 5.82
C SER A 256 -24.32 10.75 5.66
N VAL A 257 -23.74 10.33 4.53
CA VAL A 257 -23.46 8.92 4.19
C VAL A 257 -21.96 8.58 4.31
N MET A 258 -21.09 9.54 3.99
CA MET A 258 -19.64 9.34 3.89
C MET A 258 -18.87 9.89 5.08
N GLY A 259 -19.55 10.47 6.08
CA GLY A 259 -18.96 11.15 7.22
C GLY A 259 -18.64 12.61 6.94
N THR A 260 -18.62 13.40 8.02
CA THR A 260 -18.30 14.83 7.96
C THR A 260 -16.79 14.98 8.16
N PRO A 261 -16.04 15.56 7.20
CA PRO A 261 -14.62 15.83 7.36
C PRO A 261 -14.36 16.96 8.36
N GLU A 262 -13.17 17.00 8.93
CA GLU A 262 -12.71 18.13 9.73
C GLU A 262 -12.57 19.40 8.87
N ASP A 263 -12.09 19.22 7.60
CA ASP A 263 -12.04 20.28 6.61
C ASP A 263 -12.35 19.76 5.20
N ILE A 264 -12.93 20.67 4.36
CA ILE A 264 -13.34 20.37 3.00
C ILE A 264 -12.84 21.43 2.01
N PHE A 265 -12.06 21.01 1.02
CA PHE A 265 -11.61 21.85 -0.08
C PHE A 265 -12.48 21.60 -1.31
N GLN A 266 -13.13 22.66 -1.80
CA GLN A 266 -14.06 22.55 -2.92
C GLN A 266 -13.60 23.34 -4.13
N GLY A 267 -13.73 22.75 -5.29
CA GLY A 267 -13.43 23.38 -6.56
C GLY A 267 -14.35 22.86 -7.66
N TYR A 268 -14.22 23.44 -8.83
CA TYR A 268 -15.03 23.12 -10.01
C TYR A 268 -14.16 22.88 -11.22
N ASN A 269 -14.59 21.98 -12.08
CA ASN A 269 -13.94 21.72 -13.36
C ASN A 269 -14.96 21.15 -14.36
N PRO A 270 -14.75 21.27 -15.68
CA PRO A 270 -15.72 20.83 -16.67
C PRO A 270 -15.67 19.33 -16.98
N ASP A 271 -14.58 18.64 -16.63
CA ASP A 271 -14.25 17.32 -17.20
C ASP A 271 -14.80 16.17 -16.35
N ALA A 272 -14.62 16.25 -15.03
CA ALA A 272 -14.92 15.15 -14.13
C ALA A 272 -15.18 15.63 -12.70
N THR A 273 -16.06 14.96 -11.96
CA THR A 273 -16.09 15.10 -10.50
C THR A 273 -15.02 14.19 -9.91
N ILE A 274 -14.09 14.80 -9.19
CA ILE A 274 -12.96 14.13 -8.53
C ILE A 274 -13.11 14.36 -7.03
N CYS A 275 -13.13 13.27 -6.27
CA CYS A 275 -13.19 13.31 -4.81
C CYS A 275 -12.02 12.55 -4.23
N VAL A 276 -11.33 13.17 -3.28
CA VAL A 276 -10.30 12.54 -2.45
C VAL A 276 -10.72 12.66 -1.01
N MET A 277 -10.74 11.56 -0.29
CA MET A 277 -10.97 11.53 1.16
C MET A 277 -9.72 10.95 1.83
N SER A 278 -9.28 11.54 2.93
CA SER A 278 -8.08 11.12 3.65
C SER A 278 -8.24 11.23 5.18
N GLY A 279 -7.27 10.70 5.91
CA GLY A 279 -7.38 10.56 7.36
C GLY A 279 -8.47 9.57 7.77
N LEU A 280 -8.75 8.60 6.90
CA LEU A 280 -9.75 7.57 7.14
C LEU A 280 -9.17 6.46 8.03
N THR A 281 -10.05 5.81 8.75
CA THR A 281 -9.73 4.65 9.59
C THR A 281 -9.19 3.49 8.74
N ILE A 282 -8.25 2.73 9.29
CA ILE A 282 -7.76 1.47 8.68
C ILE A 282 -8.94 0.50 8.50
N PRO A 283 -8.97 -0.32 7.43
CA PRO A 283 -10.10 -1.22 7.13
C PRO A 283 -10.10 -2.46 8.04
N TYR A 284 -10.39 -2.28 9.34
CA TYR A 284 -10.36 -3.34 10.36
C TYR A 284 -11.29 -4.51 10.04
N LYS A 285 -12.53 -4.25 9.59
CA LYS A 285 -13.47 -5.32 9.22
C LYS A 285 -12.90 -6.20 8.12
N LYS A 286 -12.23 -5.58 7.13
CA LYS A 286 -11.56 -6.32 6.06
C LYS A 286 -10.40 -7.17 6.57
N LEU A 287 -9.65 -6.64 7.52
CA LEU A 287 -8.54 -7.38 8.16
C LEU A 287 -9.06 -8.52 9.04
N ASP A 288 -10.17 -8.33 9.74
CA ASP A 288 -10.83 -9.37 10.52
C ASP A 288 -11.40 -10.49 9.64
N GLU A 289 -11.99 -10.15 8.48
CA GLU A 289 -12.38 -11.15 7.47
C GLU A 289 -11.17 -11.99 7.01
N ILE A 290 -10.05 -11.33 6.71
CA ILE A 290 -8.80 -12.00 6.32
C ILE A 290 -8.30 -12.92 7.43
N LYS A 291 -8.30 -12.45 8.68
CA LYS A 291 -7.89 -13.20 9.87
C LYS A 291 -8.78 -14.43 10.08
N ALA A 292 -10.11 -14.27 9.98
CA ALA A 292 -11.06 -15.37 10.12
C ALA A 292 -10.82 -16.47 9.08
N LEU A 293 -10.67 -16.09 7.80
CA LEU A 293 -10.34 -17.03 6.72
C LEU A 293 -9.02 -17.77 6.97
N VAL A 294 -8.00 -17.10 7.47
CA VAL A 294 -6.71 -17.73 7.81
C VAL A 294 -6.90 -18.76 8.93
N SER A 295 -7.66 -18.43 9.97
CA SER A 295 -7.91 -19.32 11.11
C SER A 295 -8.70 -20.56 10.69
N GLU A 296 -9.78 -20.40 9.94
CA GLU A 296 -10.60 -21.51 9.45
C GLU A 296 -9.82 -22.51 8.57
N GLU A 297 -8.96 -21.99 7.69
CA GLU A 297 -8.15 -22.84 6.83
C GLU A 297 -7.02 -23.53 7.61
N GLN A 298 -6.42 -22.88 8.60
CA GLN A 298 -5.42 -23.48 9.48
C GLN A 298 -6.04 -24.62 10.29
N ASP A 299 -7.23 -24.44 10.85
CA ASP A 299 -7.98 -25.48 11.56
C ASP A 299 -8.31 -26.68 10.65
N THR A 300 -8.71 -26.39 9.42
CA THR A 300 -9.00 -27.43 8.42
C THR A 300 -7.75 -28.23 8.07
N ILE A 301 -6.61 -27.57 7.85
CA ILE A 301 -5.33 -28.24 7.57
C ILE A 301 -4.88 -29.08 8.75
N SER A 302 -5.04 -28.58 9.97
CA SER A 302 -4.70 -29.32 11.19
C SER A 302 -5.55 -30.58 11.32
N LYS A 303 -6.86 -30.49 11.14
CA LYS A 303 -7.76 -31.66 11.15
C LYS A 303 -7.38 -32.69 10.09
N VAL A 304 -7.00 -32.26 8.89
CA VAL A 304 -6.56 -33.16 7.79
C VAL A 304 -5.20 -33.81 8.13
N ARG A 305 -4.30 -33.10 8.81
CA ARG A 305 -3.00 -33.65 9.22
C ARG A 305 -3.14 -34.71 10.33
N ASP A 306 -4.13 -34.54 11.19
CA ASP A 306 -4.42 -35.44 12.31
C ASP A 306 -5.22 -36.72 11.91
N ILE A 307 -5.69 -36.79 10.65
CA ILE A 307 -6.28 -38.02 10.11
C ILE A 307 -5.17 -39.08 10.05
N PRO A 308 -5.33 -40.26 10.70
CA PRO A 308 -4.35 -41.32 10.63
C PRO A 308 -4.16 -41.72 9.16
N LYS A 309 -2.98 -41.43 8.63
CA LYS A 309 -2.64 -41.91 7.26
C LYS A 309 -2.49 -43.39 7.31
N PRO A 310 -3.17 -44.17 6.43
CA PRO A 310 -2.88 -45.57 6.32
C PRO A 310 -1.39 -45.71 6.01
N SER A 311 -0.68 -46.42 6.87
CA SER A 311 0.76 -46.68 6.69
C SER A 311 0.95 -47.49 5.41
N LEU A 312 1.45 -46.85 4.37
CA LEU A 312 1.90 -47.53 3.15
C LEU A 312 3.23 -48.27 3.35
N LEU A 313 3.85 -48.14 4.54
CA LEU A 313 5.13 -48.74 4.89
C LEU A 313 4.95 -49.61 6.16
N GLN A 314 4.50 -50.82 5.98
CA GLN A 314 4.64 -51.86 7.02
C GLN A 314 6.04 -52.49 7.05
N ASN A 315 7.03 -51.92 6.41
CA ASN A 315 8.43 -52.35 6.55
C ASN A 315 9.34 -51.12 6.70
N SER A 316 9.96 -51.05 7.86
CA SER A 316 10.85 -50.03 8.38
C SER A 316 11.97 -49.60 7.44
N ILE A 317 11.98 -48.30 7.10
CA ILE A 317 13.21 -47.56 6.90
C ILE A 317 13.10 -46.32 7.79
N GLU A 318 13.85 -46.27 8.90
CA GLU A 318 14.00 -45.09 9.73
C GLU A 318 14.75 -44.02 8.93
N LEU A 319 14.04 -43.07 8.37
CA LEU A 319 14.61 -41.81 7.88
C LEU A 319 14.79 -40.87 9.07
N LYS A 320 16.02 -40.74 9.55
CA LYS A 320 16.41 -39.68 10.50
C LYS A 320 16.27 -38.33 9.81
N LEU A 321 15.13 -37.69 9.98
CA LEU A 321 14.94 -36.30 9.57
C LEU A 321 15.84 -35.40 10.43
N ARG A 322 16.72 -34.62 9.77
CA ARG A 322 17.54 -33.59 10.40
C ARG A 322 16.60 -32.66 11.19
N LYS A 323 16.88 -32.46 12.48
CA LYS A 323 16.24 -31.41 13.29
C LYS A 323 16.47 -30.08 12.59
N LYS A 324 15.39 -29.36 12.27
CA LYS A 324 15.45 -27.99 11.79
C LYS A 324 16.17 -27.15 12.84
N ALA A 325 17.20 -26.40 12.42
CA ALA A 325 17.88 -25.47 13.30
C ALA A 325 16.89 -24.49 13.95
N GLU A 326 17.11 -24.17 15.21
CA GLU A 326 16.30 -23.16 15.91
C GLU A 326 16.34 -21.84 15.13
N LYS A 327 15.18 -21.27 14.86
CA LYS A 327 15.08 -19.98 14.18
C LYS A 327 15.71 -18.90 15.08
N PRO A 328 16.55 -18.01 14.53
CA PRO A 328 16.96 -16.81 15.25
C PRO A 328 15.71 -16.00 15.66
N LYS A 329 15.79 -15.32 16.80
CA LYS A 329 14.69 -14.49 17.31
C LYS A 329 14.37 -13.41 16.25
N SER A 330 13.14 -13.43 15.73
CA SER A 330 12.67 -12.41 14.78
C SER A 330 12.59 -11.04 15.45
N LEU A 331 13.02 -10.01 14.75
CA LEU A 331 12.74 -8.62 15.12
C LEU A 331 11.21 -8.40 15.05
N LYS A 332 10.60 -8.02 16.17
CA LYS A 332 9.14 -8.11 16.34
C LYS A 332 8.41 -6.78 16.18
N SER A 333 9.10 -5.65 16.11
CA SER A 333 8.43 -4.35 16.00
C SER A 333 9.20 -3.34 15.15
N PRO A 334 8.50 -2.37 14.52
CA PRO A 334 9.14 -1.24 13.86
C PRO A 334 10.13 -0.49 14.76
N ASP A 335 9.79 -0.34 16.05
CA ASP A 335 10.63 0.35 17.04
C ASP A 335 11.96 -0.36 17.29
N GLU A 336 11.97 -1.70 17.28
CA GLU A 336 13.21 -2.48 17.39
C GLU A 336 14.10 -2.29 16.16
N ILE A 337 13.49 -2.21 14.97
CA ILE A 337 14.18 -1.97 13.70
C ILE A 337 14.75 -0.55 13.67
N ILE A 338 13.96 0.44 14.04
CA ILE A 338 14.38 1.84 14.14
C ILE A 338 15.51 2.01 15.17
N SER A 339 15.43 1.30 16.30
CA SER A 339 16.48 1.34 17.33
C SER A 339 17.83 0.78 16.84
N LEU A 340 17.81 -0.19 15.92
CA LEU A 340 19.02 -0.68 15.28
C LEU A 340 19.66 0.37 14.38
N PHE A 341 18.85 1.13 13.63
CA PHE A 341 19.37 2.19 12.77
C PHE A 341 19.96 3.36 13.58
N ARG A 342 19.36 3.73 14.73
CA ARG A 342 19.90 4.77 15.62
C ARG A 342 21.23 4.38 16.27
N ARG A 343 21.53 3.10 16.43
CA ARG A 343 22.80 2.62 16.99
C ARG A 343 23.94 2.56 15.98
N GLN A 344 23.64 2.69 14.68
CA GLN A 344 24.63 2.67 13.61
C GLN A 344 25.01 4.07 13.09
N GLN A 345 24.43 5.12 13.66
CA GLN A 345 24.83 6.52 13.49
C GLN A 345 25.81 6.93 14.60
#